data_8dc45c8dde1406fdb681033d91b403ab
#
_entry.id   8dc45c8dde1406fdb681033d91b403ab
#
_cell.length_a   1.000
_cell.length_b   1.000
_cell.length_c   1.000
_cell.angle_alpha   90.00
_cell.angle_beta   90.00
_cell.angle_gamma   90.00
#
_symmetry.space_group_name_H-M   'P 1'
#
loop_
_entity.id
_entity.type
_entity.pdbx_description
1 polymer ?
#
loop_
_entity_poly.entity_id
_entity_poly.type
_entity_poly.pdbx_seq_one_letter_code
_entity_poly.pdbx_strand_id
1 'polypeptide(L)'
;MIRKNPYTEEKYKHYKVTAPAPLLEWLLANLNESKSKVKATLQNRGIKGECKCVTQFDYPLNVGDKISVSKSKKNDLFRSRYVKIVYEDRFLVVIEKNIGILSMAAGHSSLNVKTVLDDYFRKTKQKCTAHVVHRLDRDTSGLMIYAKDIQTEQLLEHDWHNIVYDRRYVAVVSGEMEHDEGTIANWLKDNKSYVTYSSPVDNGGKYAVTHFHVLDRTVAHSLVEYQLETGRKNQIRVHSADMGHPVCGDIKYGNGDDPLHRLCLHAYVLCFHHPVTHQRMEFETPIPAVFRHLFK
;
A
#
# COMPACT_ATOMS: atom_id res chain seq x y z
N MET A 1 29.20 21.15 2.27
CA MET A 1 29.07 20.40 3.53
C MET A 1 27.66 19.85 3.63
N ILE A 2 27.48 18.57 3.36
CA ILE A 2 26.18 17.88 3.46
C ILE A 2 25.91 17.72 4.96
N ARG A 3 24.92 18.41 5.49
CA ARG A 3 24.48 18.23 6.88
C ARG A 3 23.93 16.81 7.03
N LYS A 4 24.63 15.95 7.75
CA LYS A 4 24.17 14.62 8.13
C LYS A 4 22.82 14.76 8.86
N ASN A 5 21.81 14.03 8.40
CA ASN A 5 20.50 13.99 9.04
C ASN A 5 20.62 13.28 10.40
N PRO A 6 20.45 13.97 11.55
CA PRO A 6 20.71 13.39 12.88
C PRO A 6 19.71 12.29 13.27
N TYR A 7 18.62 12.09 12.50
CA TYR A 7 17.57 11.13 12.84
C TYR A 7 17.73 9.75 12.21
N THR A 8 18.69 9.55 11.28
CA THR A 8 18.88 8.26 10.58
C THR A 8 19.92 7.37 11.21
N GLU A 9 20.89 7.89 11.94
CA GLU A 9 22.00 7.08 12.50
C GLU A 9 21.62 6.36 13.82
N GLU A 10 20.71 6.89 14.64
CA GLU A 10 20.34 6.26 15.93
C GLU A 10 19.45 5.00 15.81
N LYS A 11 18.75 4.82 14.70
CA LYS A 11 17.79 3.71 14.53
C LYS A 11 18.42 2.37 14.12
N TYR A 12 19.64 2.38 13.62
CA TYR A 12 20.31 1.19 13.11
C TYR A 12 21.64 0.92 13.82
N LYS A 13 21.94 -0.34 14.04
CA LYS A 13 23.27 -0.81 14.39
C LYS A 13 23.95 -1.27 13.10
N HIS A 14 25.13 -0.72 12.83
CA HIS A 14 25.86 -1.00 11.59
C HIS A 14 26.91 -2.07 11.82
N TYR A 15 27.01 -3.00 10.89
CA TYR A 15 27.96 -4.09 10.90
C TYR A 15 28.68 -4.14 9.56
N LYS A 16 29.92 -4.61 9.57
CA LYS A 16 30.72 -4.90 8.38
C LYS A 16 30.85 -6.42 8.27
N VAL A 17 30.58 -6.95 7.09
CA VAL A 17 30.72 -8.39 6.83
C VAL A 17 32.20 -8.73 6.70
N THR A 18 32.66 -9.71 7.47
CA THR A 18 34.09 -10.13 7.52
C THR A 18 34.33 -11.45 6.81
N ALA A 19 33.28 -12.27 6.59
CA ALA A 19 33.32 -13.50 5.84
C ALA A 19 32.06 -13.67 5.01
N PRO A 20 32.13 -14.26 3.80
CA PRO A 20 30.95 -14.46 2.96
C PRO A 20 30.03 -15.49 3.61
N ALA A 21 28.73 -15.19 3.63
CA ALA A 21 27.69 -16.09 4.16
C ALA A 21 26.30 -15.68 3.66
N PRO A 22 25.31 -16.60 3.65
CA PRO A 22 23.91 -16.23 3.49
C PRO A 22 23.45 -15.30 4.62
N LEU A 23 22.63 -14.29 4.31
CA LEU A 23 22.22 -13.23 5.25
C LEU A 23 21.67 -13.79 6.58
N LEU A 24 20.78 -14.80 6.53
CA LEU A 24 20.20 -15.36 7.75
C LEU A 24 21.27 -16.00 8.64
N GLU A 25 22.19 -16.78 8.07
CA GLU A 25 23.28 -17.43 8.80
C GLU A 25 24.21 -16.41 9.44
N TRP A 26 24.59 -15.39 8.65
CA TRP A 26 25.39 -14.28 9.13
C TRP A 26 24.74 -13.53 10.30
N LEU A 27 23.44 -13.23 10.19
CA LEU A 27 22.68 -12.55 11.25
C LEU A 27 22.61 -13.40 12.52
N LEU A 28 22.40 -14.70 12.40
CA LEU A 28 22.37 -15.61 13.55
C LEU A 28 23.74 -15.72 14.25
N ALA A 29 24.82 -15.65 13.49
CA ALA A 29 26.17 -15.70 14.05
C ALA A 29 26.61 -14.37 14.71
N ASN A 30 26.12 -13.23 14.22
CA ASN A 30 26.60 -11.90 14.63
C ASN A 30 25.63 -11.11 15.51
N LEU A 31 24.34 -11.51 15.57
CA LEU A 31 23.37 -10.95 16.48
C LEU A 31 23.12 -11.94 17.61
N ASN A 32 23.32 -11.51 18.83
CA ASN A 32 23.02 -12.32 20.02
C ASN A 32 21.49 -12.38 20.24
N GLU A 33 20.74 -12.93 19.27
CA GLU A 33 19.29 -12.96 19.25
C GLU A 33 18.75 -14.34 18.80
N SER A 34 17.54 -14.70 19.24
CA SER A 34 16.91 -15.96 18.85
C SER A 34 16.57 -15.99 17.34
N LYS A 35 16.58 -17.19 16.75
CA LYS A 35 16.25 -17.41 15.32
C LYS A 35 14.90 -16.85 14.94
N SER A 36 13.89 -16.94 15.82
CA SER A 36 12.56 -16.37 15.60
C SER A 36 12.59 -14.83 15.54
N LYS A 37 13.40 -14.20 16.38
CA LYS A 37 13.55 -12.73 16.41
C LYS A 37 14.31 -12.22 15.20
N VAL A 38 15.37 -12.90 14.77
CA VAL A 38 16.11 -12.57 13.55
C VAL A 38 15.23 -12.69 12.32
N LYS A 39 14.46 -13.79 12.18
CA LYS A 39 13.49 -13.96 11.09
C LYS A 39 12.41 -12.86 11.10
N ALA A 40 11.89 -12.51 12.27
CA ALA A 40 10.92 -11.43 12.40
C ALA A 40 11.51 -10.07 12.00
N THR A 41 12.79 -9.79 12.31
CA THR A 41 13.48 -8.57 11.90
C THR A 41 13.64 -8.50 10.39
N LEU A 42 13.99 -9.61 9.73
CA LEU A 42 14.05 -9.72 8.27
C LEU A 42 12.67 -9.47 7.61
N GLN A 43 11.64 -10.19 8.07
CA GLN A 43 10.27 -10.06 7.56
C GLN A 43 9.70 -8.65 7.76
N ASN A 44 10.09 -7.96 8.84
CA ASN A 44 9.69 -6.59 9.12
C ASN A 44 10.60 -5.54 8.47
N ARG A 45 11.39 -5.93 7.45
CA ARG A 45 12.31 -5.04 6.72
C ARG A 45 13.30 -4.28 7.61
N GLY A 46 13.63 -4.85 8.77
CA GLY A 46 14.58 -4.27 9.72
C GLY A 46 16.06 -4.40 9.32
N ILE A 47 16.35 -5.00 8.17
CA ILE A 47 17.71 -5.19 7.65
C ILE A 47 17.88 -4.38 6.37
N LYS A 48 18.96 -3.59 6.30
CA LYS A 48 19.38 -2.86 5.10
C LYS A 48 20.79 -3.33 4.71
N GLY A 49 20.98 -3.72 3.47
CA GLY A 49 22.28 -3.75 2.78
C GLY A 49 22.62 -2.34 2.25
N GLU A 50 23.64 -2.22 1.43
CA GLU A 50 24.28 -0.94 1.01
C GLU A 50 23.36 0.22 0.55
N CYS A 51 22.09 0.08 0.38
CA CYS A 51 21.07 1.13 0.18
C CYS A 51 19.68 0.52 0.02
N LYS A 52 19.52 -0.80 0.14
CA LYS A 52 18.25 -1.51 -0.09
C LYS A 52 17.85 -2.31 1.15
N CYS A 53 16.55 -2.35 1.41
CA CYS A 53 15.99 -3.25 2.40
C CYS A 53 16.12 -4.69 1.88
N VAL A 54 16.73 -5.58 2.68
CA VAL A 54 16.92 -6.99 2.32
C VAL A 54 16.01 -7.83 3.21
N THR A 55 15.16 -8.66 2.59
CA THR A 55 14.23 -9.56 3.28
C THR A 55 14.46 -11.03 2.95
N GLN A 56 15.26 -11.33 1.92
CA GLN A 56 15.60 -12.69 1.51
C GLN A 56 16.54 -13.33 2.54
N PHE A 57 16.23 -14.54 2.98
CA PHE A 57 17.02 -15.26 3.99
C PHE A 57 18.37 -15.74 3.45
N ASP A 58 18.43 -16.09 2.19
CA ASP A 58 19.58 -16.62 1.44
C ASP A 58 20.35 -15.54 0.66
N TYR A 59 20.03 -14.26 0.89
CA TYR A 59 20.75 -13.16 0.23
C TYR A 59 22.25 -13.27 0.47
N PRO A 60 23.09 -13.37 -0.58
CA PRO A 60 24.52 -13.57 -0.43
C PRO A 60 25.19 -12.29 0.07
N LEU A 61 25.96 -12.41 1.13
CA LEU A 61 26.81 -11.36 1.65
C LEU A 61 28.27 -11.62 1.28
N ASN A 62 28.97 -10.57 0.86
CA ASN A 62 30.41 -10.59 0.54
C ASN A 62 31.21 -9.86 1.60
N VAL A 63 32.51 -10.16 1.68
CA VAL A 63 33.44 -9.46 2.57
C VAL A 63 33.44 -7.97 2.22
N GLY A 64 33.24 -7.13 3.21
CA GLY A 64 33.19 -5.67 3.06
C GLY A 64 31.80 -5.08 3.02
N ASP A 65 30.75 -5.88 2.77
CA ASP A 65 29.37 -5.41 2.75
C ASP A 65 29.00 -4.75 4.08
N LYS A 66 28.21 -3.69 4.01
CA LYS A 66 27.67 -3.00 5.20
C LYS A 66 26.22 -3.41 5.44
N ILE A 67 25.98 -4.00 6.58
CA ILE A 67 24.64 -4.40 7.03
C ILE A 67 24.19 -3.49 8.16
N SER A 68 23.01 -2.92 8.01
CA SER A 68 22.37 -2.08 9.02
C SER A 68 21.15 -2.81 9.60
N VAL A 69 21.21 -3.12 10.89
CA VAL A 69 20.15 -3.82 11.62
C VAL A 69 19.38 -2.81 12.46
N SER A 70 18.06 -2.77 12.32
CA SER A 70 17.20 -1.89 13.09
C SER A 70 17.32 -2.19 14.59
N LYS A 71 17.59 -1.16 15.40
CA LYS A 71 17.57 -1.23 16.86
C LYS A 71 16.16 -1.22 17.45
N SER A 72 15.15 -0.97 16.60
CA SER A 72 13.78 -0.90 17.10
C SER A 72 13.35 -2.29 17.57
N LYS A 73 13.16 -2.43 18.86
CA LYS A 73 12.28 -3.48 19.39
C LYS A 73 10.97 -3.34 18.62
N LYS A 74 10.46 -4.46 18.06
CA LYS A 74 9.11 -4.52 17.50
C LYS A 74 8.24 -3.61 18.35
N ASN A 75 7.57 -2.64 17.75
CA ASN A 75 6.60 -1.84 18.49
C ASN A 75 5.44 -2.77 18.84
N ASP A 76 5.59 -3.58 19.90
CA ASP A 76 4.54 -4.40 20.51
C ASP A 76 3.35 -3.54 20.98
N LEU A 77 3.52 -2.23 20.94
CA LEU A 77 2.53 -1.22 21.28
C LEU A 77 1.47 -1.02 20.20
N PHE A 78 1.73 -1.46 18.95
CA PHE A 78 0.77 -1.34 17.88
C PHE A 78 0.35 -2.70 17.35
N ARG A 79 -0.85 -3.12 17.74
CA ARG A 79 -1.53 -4.28 17.16
C ARG A 79 -2.89 -3.84 16.67
N SER A 80 -3.11 -3.91 15.37
CA SER A 80 -4.39 -3.65 14.74
C SER A 80 -4.69 -4.75 13.73
N ARG A 81 -5.92 -5.26 13.74
CA ARG A 81 -6.39 -6.17 12.70
C ARG A 81 -6.66 -5.47 11.37
N TYR A 82 -6.72 -4.14 11.39
CA TYR A 82 -7.09 -3.33 10.24
C TYR A 82 -5.93 -2.63 9.56
N VAL A 83 -4.84 -2.38 10.30
CA VAL A 83 -3.74 -1.53 9.84
C VAL A 83 -2.42 -2.17 10.18
N LYS A 84 -1.52 -2.25 9.20
CA LYS A 84 -0.12 -2.62 9.38
C LYS A 84 0.75 -1.45 8.91
N ILE A 85 1.67 -0.99 9.76
CA ILE A 85 2.63 0.05 9.40
C ILE A 85 3.70 -0.58 8.52
N VAL A 86 3.88 -0.03 7.30
CA VAL A 86 4.87 -0.47 6.31
C VAL A 86 6.14 0.38 6.42
N TYR A 87 5.95 1.70 6.56
CA TYR A 87 7.02 2.68 6.72
C TYR A 87 6.55 3.83 7.58
N GLU A 88 7.46 4.43 8.32
CA GLU A 88 7.19 5.62 9.11
C GLU A 88 8.45 6.45 9.26
N ASP A 89 8.31 7.78 9.12
CA ASP A 89 9.34 8.75 9.47
C ASP A 89 8.75 9.92 10.29
N ARG A 90 9.41 11.07 10.27
CA ARG A 90 8.94 12.28 10.95
C ARG A 90 7.69 12.86 10.28
N PHE A 91 7.56 12.77 8.97
CA PHE A 91 6.63 13.52 8.14
C PHE A 91 5.41 12.71 7.72
N LEU A 92 5.58 11.42 7.47
CA LEU A 92 4.52 10.56 6.96
C LEU A 92 4.58 9.13 7.51
N VAL A 93 3.48 8.43 7.37
CA VAL A 93 3.39 6.99 7.61
C VAL A 93 2.73 6.32 6.40
N VAL A 94 3.36 5.25 5.90
CA VAL A 94 2.77 4.35 4.89
C VAL A 94 2.26 3.11 5.59
N ILE A 95 1.02 2.78 5.30
CA ILE A 95 0.33 1.65 5.90
C ILE A 95 -0.22 0.69 4.84
N GLU A 96 -0.43 -0.54 5.24
CA GLU A 96 -1.30 -1.49 4.55
C GLU A 96 -2.62 -1.58 5.32
N LYS A 97 -3.71 -1.12 4.68
CA LYS A 97 -5.07 -1.15 5.20
C LYS A 97 -5.71 -2.49 4.90
N ASN A 98 -6.35 -3.11 5.86
CA ASN A 98 -7.22 -4.26 5.63
C ASN A 98 -8.64 -3.83 5.24
N ILE A 99 -9.47 -4.79 4.84
CA ILE A 99 -10.91 -4.57 4.56
C ILE A 99 -11.69 -4.24 5.84
N GLY A 100 -12.89 -3.70 5.67
CA GLY A 100 -13.85 -3.48 6.76
C GLY A 100 -13.61 -2.24 7.60
N ILE A 101 -12.67 -1.36 7.21
CA ILE A 101 -12.39 -0.10 7.91
C ILE A 101 -12.34 1.09 6.95
N LEU A 102 -12.94 2.20 7.34
CA LEU A 102 -12.87 3.46 6.60
C LEU A 102 -11.50 4.13 6.73
N SER A 103 -11.04 4.82 5.70
CA SER A 103 -9.80 5.59 5.72
C SER A 103 -9.89 6.78 6.68
N MET A 104 -11.06 7.43 6.74
CA MET A 104 -11.37 8.57 7.61
C MET A 104 -12.81 8.48 8.11
N ALA A 105 -13.16 9.32 9.07
CA ALA A 105 -14.52 9.36 9.59
C ALA A 105 -15.54 9.66 8.48
N ALA A 106 -16.66 8.93 8.51
CA ALA A 106 -17.84 9.20 7.70
C ALA A 106 -19.07 9.00 8.59
N GLY A 107 -19.86 10.05 8.76
CA GLY A 107 -21.03 10.04 9.65
C GLY A 107 -20.64 9.71 11.11
N HIS A 108 -21.38 8.81 11.75
CA HIS A 108 -21.21 8.48 13.17
C HIS A 108 -20.15 7.40 13.47
N SER A 109 -19.43 6.90 12.45
CA SER A 109 -18.40 5.86 12.68
C SER A 109 -17.17 6.46 13.38
N SER A 110 -16.93 6.04 14.61
CA SER A 110 -15.75 6.44 15.39
C SER A 110 -14.48 5.68 14.98
N LEU A 111 -14.59 4.43 14.50
CA LEU A 111 -13.45 3.59 14.15
C LEU A 111 -13.11 3.77 12.66
N ASN A 112 -11.95 4.32 12.41
CA ASN A 112 -11.36 4.49 11.07
C ASN A 112 -9.84 4.46 11.16
N VAL A 113 -9.14 4.37 10.01
CA VAL A 113 -7.66 4.28 9.99
C VAL A 113 -7.01 5.48 10.67
N LYS A 114 -7.54 6.70 10.45
CA LYS A 114 -7.02 7.91 11.10
C LYS A 114 -7.04 7.77 12.62
N THR A 115 -8.16 7.35 13.21
CA THR A 115 -8.27 7.18 14.68
C THR A 115 -7.36 6.06 15.21
N VAL A 116 -7.15 5.00 14.43
CA VAL A 116 -6.20 3.92 14.77
C VAL A 116 -4.76 4.44 14.77
N LEU A 117 -4.39 5.29 13.82
CA LEU A 117 -3.05 5.91 13.77
C LEU A 117 -2.86 6.95 14.85
N ASP A 118 -3.87 7.80 15.16
CA ASP A 118 -3.81 8.78 16.24
C ASP A 118 -3.62 8.08 17.59
N ASP A 119 -4.30 6.95 17.83
CA ASP A 119 -4.10 6.13 19.04
C ASP A 119 -2.68 5.53 19.09
N TYR A 120 -2.16 5.08 17.95
CA TYR A 120 -0.78 4.62 17.83
C TYR A 120 0.22 5.73 18.18
N PHE A 121 0.08 6.93 17.59
CA PHE A 121 0.97 8.04 17.87
C PHE A 121 0.93 8.47 19.35
N ARG A 122 -0.26 8.48 19.93
CA ARG A 122 -0.43 8.76 21.37
C ARG A 122 0.28 7.71 22.24
N LYS A 123 0.10 6.42 21.96
CA LYS A 123 0.74 5.31 22.70
C LYS A 123 2.26 5.30 22.57
N THR A 124 2.78 5.74 21.43
CA THR A 124 4.22 5.86 21.16
C THR A 124 4.79 7.22 21.56
N LYS A 125 3.99 8.07 22.21
CA LYS A 125 4.36 9.43 22.70
C LYS A 125 4.84 10.36 21.59
N GLN A 126 4.33 10.17 20.37
CA GLN A 126 4.59 11.08 19.26
C GLN A 126 3.66 12.29 19.36
N LYS A 127 4.20 13.48 19.15
CA LYS A 127 3.44 14.74 19.15
C LYS A 127 2.93 15.08 17.75
N CYS A 128 2.12 14.18 17.16
CA CYS A 128 1.54 14.35 15.83
C CYS A 128 0.16 13.69 15.76
N THR A 129 -0.58 14.00 14.71
CA THR A 129 -1.86 13.38 14.34
C THR A 129 -1.79 12.87 12.90
N ALA A 130 -2.64 11.92 12.56
CA ALA A 130 -2.74 11.43 11.19
C ALA A 130 -3.57 12.39 10.34
N HIS A 131 -3.06 12.78 9.18
CA HIS A 131 -3.72 13.61 8.17
C HIS A 131 -3.95 12.80 6.91
N VAL A 132 -5.17 12.85 6.38
CA VAL A 132 -5.61 12.01 5.26
C VAL A 132 -5.37 12.72 3.94
N VAL A 133 -4.42 12.25 3.15
CA VAL A 133 -4.05 12.83 1.85
C VAL A 133 -4.73 12.12 0.66
N HIS A 134 -5.15 10.88 0.84
CA HIS A 134 -5.96 10.12 -0.12
C HIS A 134 -6.76 9.04 0.60
N ARG A 135 -7.62 8.34 -0.14
CA ARG A 135 -8.50 7.34 0.47
C ARG A 135 -8.60 6.06 -0.36
N LEU A 136 -8.82 4.95 0.36
CA LEU A 136 -9.38 3.71 -0.17
C LEU A 136 -10.80 3.54 0.38
N ASP A 137 -11.63 2.83 -0.35
CA ASP A 137 -12.97 2.46 0.12
C ASP A 137 -12.87 1.53 1.34
N ARG A 138 -13.96 1.40 2.11
CA ARG A 138 -14.01 0.59 3.33
C ARG A 138 -13.49 -0.83 3.09
N ASP A 139 -13.92 -1.45 2.00
CA ASP A 139 -13.66 -2.85 1.71
C ASP A 139 -12.52 -3.08 0.69
N THR A 140 -11.91 -2.00 0.18
CA THR A 140 -10.63 -2.06 -0.56
C THR A 140 -9.49 -2.19 0.43
N SER A 141 -8.60 -3.15 0.24
CA SER A 141 -7.36 -3.30 1.02
C SER A 141 -6.15 -2.70 0.29
N GLY A 142 -5.03 -2.52 0.99
CA GLY A 142 -3.74 -2.16 0.38
C GLY A 142 -3.09 -0.91 0.94
N LEU A 143 -2.12 -0.40 0.18
CA LEU A 143 -1.21 0.66 0.58
C LEU A 143 -1.88 2.04 0.63
N MET A 144 -1.58 2.78 1.69
CA MET A 144 -2.00 4.17 1.88
C MET A 144 -0.91 5.00 2.55
N ILE A 145 -0.90 6.31 2.25
CA ILE A 145 -0.08 7.33 2.92
C ILE A 145 -0.97 8.16 3.84
N TYR A 146 -0.44 8.50 5.02
CA TYR A 146 -0.95 9.56 5.90
C TYR A 146 0.19 10.52 6.21
N ALA A 147 -0.07 11.80 6.16
CA ALA A 147 0.86 12.80 6.68
C ALA A 147 0.78 12.86 8.22
N LYS A 148 1.84 13.30 8.87
CA LYS A 148 1.92 13.43 10.34
C LYS A 148 1.80 14.87 10.81
N ASP A 149 1.77 15.81 9.90
CA ASP A 149 1.55 17.23 10.13
C ASP A 149 0.83 17.89 8.94
N ILE A 150 0.28 19.06 9.19
CA ILE A 150 -0.49 19.85 8.23
C ILE A 150 0.34 20.32 7.04
N GLN A 151 1.62 20.63 7.24
CA GLN A 151 2.48 21.13 6.16
C GLN A 151 2.74 19.99 5.15
N THR A 152 3.03 18.80 5.67
CA THR A 152 3.22 17.60 4.83
C THR A 152 1.93 17.20 4.10
N GLU A 153 0.75 17.31 4.77
CA GLU A 153 -0.55 17.11 4.14
C GLU A 153 -0.75 18.07 2.96
N GLN A 154 -0.55 19.37 3.16
CA GLN A 154 -0.70 20.39 2.13
C GLN A 154 0.24 20.19 0.94
N LEU A 155 1.50 19.80 1.18
CA LEU A 155 2.44 19.48 0.10
C LEU A 155 1.93 18.30 -0.74
N LEU A 156 1.45 17.23 -0.10
CA LEU A 156 0.93 16.05 -0.79
C LEU A 156 -0.37 16.34 -1.54
N GLU A 157 -1.29 17.14 -0.97
CA GLU A 157 -2.56 17.48 -1.61
C GLU A 157 -2.39 18.42 -2.81
N HIS A 158 -1.50 19.44 -2.66
CA HIS A 158 -1.29 20.44 -3.69
C HIS A 158 -0.69 19.85 -4.97
N ASP A 159 0.24 18.92 -4.83
CA ASP A 159 1.02 18.40 -5.96
C ASP A 159 0.93 16.86 -6.10
N TRP A 160 -0.20 16.29 -5.69
CA TRP A 160 -0.43 14.85 -5.67
C TRP A 160 -0.03 14.13 -6.96
N HIS A 161 -0.39 14.68 -8.11
CA HIS A 161 -0.15 14.07 -9.42
C HIS A 161 1.33 14.02 -9.83
N ASN A 162 2.15 14.98 -9.38
CA ASN A 162 3.58 15.00 -9.65
C ASN A 162 4.35 14.23 -8.57
N ILE A 163 3.84 14.23 -7.34
CA ILE A 163 4.47 13.51 -6.22
C ILE A 163 4.23 12.01 -6.34
N VAL A 164 3.01 11.56 -6.61
CA VAL A 164 2.64 10.15 -6.69
C VAL A 164 2.61 9.71 -8.15
N TYR A 165 3.67 9.06 -8.58
CA TYR A 165 3.91 8.73 -9.99
C TYR A 165 3.47 7.33 -10.40
N ASP A 166 3.22 6.42 -9.46
CA ASP A 166 2.68 5.07 -9.78
C ASP A 166 1.76 4.57 -8.67
N ARG A 167 0.55 4.17 -9.05
CA ARG A 167 -0.45 3.55 -8.18
C ARG A 167 -1.08 2.39 -8.92
N ARG A 168 -0.82 1.17 -8.43
CA ARG A 168 -1.39 -0.01 -9.04
C ARG A 168 -2.26 -0.77 -8.05
N TYR A 169 -3.32 -1.30 -8.62
CA TYR A 169 -4.27 -2.14 -7.92
C TYR A 169 -4.33 -3.50 -8.62
N VAL A 170 -4.65 -4.52 -7.86
CA VAL A 170 -5.01 -5.81 -8.42
C VAL A 170 -6.44 -6.13 -8.00
N ALA A 171 -7.22 -6.65 -8.93
CA ALA A 171 -8.56 -7.11 -8.67
C ALA A 171 -8.82 -8.48 -9.31
N VAL A 172 -9.76 -9.23 -8.71
CA VAL A 172 -10.42 -10.34 -9.41
C VAL A 172 -11.73 -9.80 -9.92
N VAL A 173 -11.97 -9.96 -11.22
CA VAL A 173 -13.21 -9.55 -11.89
C VAL A 173 -13.95 -10.77 -12.42
N SER A 174 -15.29 -10.67 -12.55
CA SER A 174 -16.15 -11.72 -13.05
C SER A 174 -15.94 -11.95 -14.54
N GLY A 175 -15.87 -13.21 -14.94
CA GLY A 175 -15.75 -13.65 -16.32
C GLY A 175 -14.33 -13.56 -16.89
N GLU A 176 -14.18 -14.11 -18.09
CA GLU A 176 -12.95 -14.10 -18.88
C GLU A 176 -12.87 -12.80 -19.68
N MET A 177 -11.87 -11.96 -19.39
CA MET A 177 -11.63 -10.74 -20.17
C MET A 177 -11.10 -11.07 -21.56
N GLU A 178 -11.70 -10.46 -22.59
CA GLU A 178 -11.33 -10.71 -23.99
C GLU A 178 -9.97 -10.09 -24.36
N HIS A 179 -9.66 -8.92 -23.82
CA HIS A 179 -8.43 -8.16 -24.12
C HIS A 179 -7.41 -8.28 -23.00
N ASP A 180 -6.13 -8.41 -23.36
CA ASP A 180 -5.03 -8.52 -22.40
C ASP A 180 -4.74 -7.19 -21.67
N GLU A 181 -4.95 -6.08 -22.35
CA GLU A 181 -4.71 -4.74 -21.82
C GLU A 181 -5.61 -3.70 -22.49
N GLY A 182 -5.74 -2.56 -21.87
CA GLY A 182 -6.51 -1.45 -22.44
C GLY A 182 -6.58 -0.24 -21.52
N THR A 183 -7.30 0.76 -22.01
CA THR A 183 -7.54 2.02 -21.27
C THR A 183 -9.02 2.35 -21.27
N ILE A 184 -9.54 2.69 -20.09
CA ILE A 184 -10.90 3.16 -19.89
C ILE A 184 -10.81 4.64 -19.51
N ALA A 185 -11.48 5.48 -20.30
CA ALA A 185 -11.49 6.92 -20.10
C ALA A 185 -12.91 7.46 -20.28
N ASN A 186 -13.49 7.98 -19.20
CA ASN A 186 -14.85 8.49 -19.18
C ASN A 186 -15.08 9.50 -18.04
N TRP A 187 -16.28 10.02 -17.94
CA TRP A 187 -16.68 10.98 -16.92
C TRP A 187 -17.45 10.27 -15.80
N LEU A 188 -16.99 10.42 -14.55
CA LEU A 188 -17.62 9.82 -13.39
C LEU A 188 -18.39 10.87 -12.57
N LYS A 189 -19.64 10.58 -12.25
CA LYS A 189 -20.52 11.44 -11.47
C LYS A 189 -21.33 10.63 -10.46
N ASP A 190 -21.56 11.20 -9.28
CA ASP A 190 -22.50 10.63 -8.31
C ASP A 190 -23.94 11.01 -8.66
N ASN A 191 -24.85 10.04 -8.60
CA ASN A 191 -26.27 10.31 -8.63
C ASN A 191 -26.78 10.79 -7.25
N LYS A 192 -28.08 11.09 -7.15
CA LYS A 192 -28.74 11.56 -5.91
C LYS A 192 -28.62 10.54 -4.74
N SER A 193 -28.43 9.27 -5.05
CA SER A 193 -28.22 8.19 -4.06
C SER A 193 -26.75 7.91 -3.77
N TYR A 194 -25.84 8.82 -4.15
CA TYR A 194 -24.39 8.67 -3.97
C TYR A 194 -23.79 7.44 -4.66
N VAL A 195 -24.45 6.93 -5.70
CA VAL A 195 -23.90 5.90 -6.59
C VAL A 195 -23.17 6.60 -7.73
N THR A 196 -21.89 6.28 -7.90
CA THR A 196 -21.08 6.78 -9.02
C THR A 196 -21.46 6.03 -10.29
N TYR A 197 -21.65 6.73 -11.38
CA TYR A 197 -21.88 6.17 -12.71
C TYR A 197 -20.99 6.87 -13.73
N SER A 198 -20.73 6.21 -14.85
CA SER A 198 -19.89 6.70 -15.92
C SER A 198 -20.72 7.29 -17.08
N SER A 199 -20.05 8.10 -17.88
CA SER A 199 -20.59 8.61 -19.16
C SER A 199 -19.43 8.79 -20.16
N PRO A 200 -19.58 8.39 -21.43
CA PRO A 200 -18.57 8.62 -22.45
C PRO A 200 -18.47 10.11 -22.86
N VAL A 201 -19.46 10.91 -22.52
CA VAL A 201 -19.49 12.36 -22.76
C VAL A 201 -19.52 13.11 -21.45
N ASP A 202 -19.05 14.36 -21.48
CA ASP A 202 -19.08 15.23 -20.30
C ASP A 202 -20.50 15.40 -19.77
N ASN A 203 -20.74 14.88 -18.57
CA ASN A 203 -22.01 14.93 -17.85
C ASN A 203 -21.97 15.88 -16.64
N GLY A 204 -20.93 16.74 -16.58
CA GLY A 204 -20.60 17.57 -15.41
C GLY A 204 -19.99 16.77 -14.25
N GLY A 205 -19.46 15.59 -14.53
CA GLY A 205 -18.69 14.75 -13.62
C GLY A 205 -17.20 15.08 -13.65
N LYS A 206 -16.40 14.14 -13.14
CA LYS A 206 -14.93 14.24 -13.14
C LYS A 206 -14.34 13.24 -14.11
N TYR A 207 -13.48 13.70 -15.01
CA TYR A 207 -12.78 12.82 -15.95
C TYR A 207 -11.91 11.83 -15.20
N ALA A 208 -11.93 10.57 -15.63
CA ALA A 208 -11.28 9.44 -15.00
C ALA A 208 -10.59 8.57 -16.06
N VAL A 209 -9.34 8.21 -15.81
CA VAL A 209 -8.52 7.35 -16.71
C VAL A 209 -7.95 6.20 -15.89
N THR A 210 -8.19 4.98 -16.37
CA THR A 210 -7.70 3.71 -15.80
C THR A 210 -7.11 2.85 -16.90
N HIS A 211 -5.86 2.46 -16.76
CA HIS A 211 -5.25 1.42 -17.59
C HIS A 211 -5.43 0.08 -16.90
N PHE A 212 -5.62 -0.98 -17.70
CA PHE A 212 -5.67 -2.34 -17.17
C PHE A 212 -4.75 -3.29 -17.94
N HIS A 213 -4.27 -4.30 -17.25
CA HIS A 213 -3.51 -5.41 -17.80
C HIS A 213 -3.95 -6.71 -17.12
N VAL A 214 -4.29 -7.74 -17.91
CA VAL A 214 -4.73 -9.04 -17.40
C VAL A 214 -3.51 -9.87 -17.04
N LEU A 215 -3.43 -10.26 -15.76
CA LEU A 215 -2.32 -11.07 -15.23
C LEU A 215 -2.57 -12.57 -15.36
N ASP A 216 -3.83 -12.98 -15.26
CA ASP A 216 -4.25 -14.40 -15.34
C ASP A 216 -5.75 -14.47 -15.61
N ARG A 217 -6.24 -15.58 -16.17
CA ARG A 217 -7.67 -15.76 -16.44
C ARG A 217 -8.11 -17.22 -16.39
N THR A 218 -9.38 -17.39 -16.09
CA THR A 218 -10.16 -18.62 -16.22
C THR A 218 -11.47 -18.25 -16.90
N VAL A 219 -12.27 -19.24 -17.29
CA VAL A 219 -13.62 -18.98 -17.82
C VAL A 219 -14.50 -18.18 -16.86
N ALA A 220 -14.32 -18.36 -15.54
CA ALA A 220 -15.14 -17.72 -14.51
C ALA A 220 -14.61 -16.36 -14.07
N HIS A 221 -13.31 -16.13 -14.06
CA HIS A 221 -12.69 -14.95 -13.49
C HIS A 221 -11.42 -14.51 -14.24
N SER A 222 -11.10 -13.23 -14.14
CA SER A 222 -9.80 -12.67 -14.57
C SER A 222 -9.12 -11.95 -13.41
N LEU A 223 -7.79 -12.13 -13.29
CA LEU A 223 -6.93 -11.38 -12.37
C LEU A 223 -6.36 -10.20 -13.14
N VAL A 224 -6.72 -8.99 -12.74
CA VAL A 224 -6.44 -7.77 -13.50
C VAL A 224 -5.62 -6.79 -12.66
N GLU A 225 -4.54 -6.29 -13.22
CA GLU A 225 -3.82 -5.12 -12.72
C GLU A 225 -4.47 -3.83 -13.27
N TYR A 226 -4.70 -2.87 -12.42
CA TYR A 226 -5.17 -1.54 -12.79
C TYR A 226 -4.15 -0.48 -12.41
N GLN A 227 -3.76 0.38 -13.35
CA GLN A 227 -2.93 1.55 -13.11
C GLN A 227 -3.77 2.82 -13.26
N LEU A 228 -3.71 3.70 -12.27
CA LEU A 228 -4.55 4.88 -12.20
C LEU A 228 -3.79 6.15 -12.55
N GLU A 229 -4.23 6.88 -13.60
CA GLU A 229 -3.83 8.28 -13.79
C GLU A 229 -4.63 9.20 -12.84
N THR A 230 -5.90 8.94 -12.67
CA THR A 230 -6.81 9.69 -11.79
C THR A 230 -7.24 8.85 -10.60
N GLY A 231 -7.79 9.48 -9.55
CA GLY A 231 -8.28 8.79 -8.35
C GLY A 231 -9.70 9.23 -7.98
N ARG A 232 -10.70 8.90 -8.81
CA ARG A 232 -12.09 9.24 -8.53
C ARG A 232 -12.74 8.21 -7.63
N LYS A 233 -13.80 8.60 -6.95
CA LYS A 233 -14.57 7.72 -6.07
C LYS A 233 -15.05 6.48 -6.84
N ASN A 234 -14.78 5.28 -6.31
CA ASN A 234 -15.15 3.98 -6.87
C ASN A 234 -14.65 3.74 -8.32
N GLN A 235 -13.65 4.47 -8.82
CA GLN A 235 -13.24 4.52 -10.22
C GLN A 235 -13.05 3.13 -10.83
N ILE A 236 -12.18 2.29 -10.25
CA ILE A 236 -11.91 0.93 -10.76
C ILE A 236 -13.20 0.10 -10.77
N ARG A 237 -14.00 0.19 -9.72
CA ARG A 237 -15.23 -0.59 -9.56
C ARG A 237 -16.28 -0.27 -10.63
N VAL A 238 -16.43 1.02 -10.95
CA VAL A 238 -17.32 1.49 -12.03
C VAL A 238 -16.77 1.09 -13.38
N HIS A 239 -15.49 1.36 -13.66
CA HIS A 239 -14.85 1.03 -14.92
C HIS A 239 -14.88 -0.48 -15.22
N SER A 240 -14.66 -1.33 -14.20
CA SER A 240 -14.75 -2.78 -14.35
C SER A 240 -16.17 -3.23 -14.68
N ALA A 241 -17.17 -2.63 -14.03
CA ALA A 241 -18.59 -2.92 -14.32
C ALA A 241 -18.98 -2.46 -15.73
N ASP A 242 -18.50 -1.30 -16.19
CA ASP A 242 -18.74 -0.78 -17.54
C ASP A 242 -18.18 -1.68 -18.64
N MET A 243 -17.08 -2.39 -18.35
CA MET A 243 -16.53 -3.39 -19.28
C MET A 243 -17.33 -4.71 -19.30
N GLY A 244 -18.34 -4.87 -18.44
CA GLY A 244 -19.05 -6.15 -18.29
C GLY A 244 -18.36 -7.14 -17.34
N HIS A 245 -17.24 -6.75 -16.73
CA HIS A 245 -16.43 -7.55 -15.83
C HIS A 245 -16.34 -6.89 -14.43
N PRO A 246 -17.44 -6.84 -13.65
CA PRO A 246 -17.42 -6.20 -12.34
C PRO A 246 -16.46 -6.90 -11.40
N VAL A 247 -15.92 -6.13 -10.44
CA VAL A 247 -15.06 -6.68 -9.40
C VAL A 247 -15.83 -7.66 -8.54
N CYS A 248 -15.31 -8.87 -8.35
CA CYS A 248 -15.92 -9.91 -7.52
C CYS A 248 -16.11 -9.42 -6.08
N GLY A 249 -17.24 -9.77 -5.46
CA GLY A 249 -17.61 -9.33 -4.12
C GLY A 249 -18.01 -7.85 -4.01
N ASP A 250 -18.25 -7.20 -5.16
CA ASP A 250 -18.75 -5.82 -5.15
C ASP A 250 -20.28 -5.79 -5.00
N ILE A 251 -20.76 -5.45 -3.81
CA ILE A 251 -22.20 -5.38 -3.50
C ILE A 251 -22.92 -4.20 -4.18
N LYS A 252 -22.18 -3.24 -4.74
CA LYS A 252 -22.74 -2.00 -5.29
C LYS A 252 -22.74 -1.98 -6.81
N TYR A 253 -21.69 -2.48 -7.43
CA TYR A 253 -21.46 -2.50 -8.87
C TYR A 253 -21.34 -3.91 -9.44
N GLY A 254 -21.38 -4.93 -8.58
CA GLY A 254 -21.21 -6.33 -8.95
C GLY A 254 -22.48 -6.97 -9.49
N ASN A 255 -22.33 -8.19 -9.97
CA ASN A 255 -23.38 -9.07 -10.50
C ASN A 255 -23.77 -10.20 -9.53
N GLY A 256 -23.31 -10.14 -8.27
CA GLY A 256 -23.53 -11.15 -7.24
C GLY A 256 -22.43 -12.22 -7.15
N ASP A 257 -21.43 -12.19 -8.02
CA ASP A 257 -20.29 -13.09 -7.95
C ASP A 257 -19.36 -12.70 -6.78
N ASP A 258 -19.29 -13.54 -5.76
CA ASP A 258 -18.55 -13.30 -4.52
C ASP A 258 -17.81 -14.55 -4.02
N PRO A 259 -16.79 -15.02 -4.79
CA PRO A 259 -16.10 -16.28 -4.49
C PRO A 259 -15.25 -16.22 -3.21
N LEU A 260 -14.94 -15.02 -2.68
CA LEU A 260 -14.03 -14.84 -1.54
C LEU A 260 -14.70 -14.12 -0.35
N HIS A 261 -16.00 -13.85 -0.41
CA HIS A 261 -16.77 -13.13 0.61
C HIS A 261 -16.17 -11.78 1.00
N ARG A 262 -15.64 -11.09 -0.03
CA ARG A 262 -15.07 -9.75 0.12
C ARG A 262 -14.95 -9.05 -1.24
N LEU A 263 -14.88 -7.72 -1.22
CA LEU A 263 -14.46 -6.97 -2.40
C LEU A 263 -13.03 -7.38 -2.79
N CYS A 264 -12.89 -7.96 -3.98
CA CYS A 264 -11.62 -8.47 -4.51
C CYS A 264 -10.80 -7.35 -5.17
N LEU A 265 -10.52 -6.28 -4.43
CA LEU A 265 -9.73 -5.13 -4.87
C LEU A 265 -8.65 -4.81 -3.84
N HIS A 266 -7.41 -4.64 -4.29
CA HIS A 266 -6.25 -4.40 -3.45
C HIS A 266 -5.26 -3.42 -4.09
N ALA A 267 -4.94 -2.32 -3.39
CA ALA A 267 -3.91 -1.34 -3.77
C ALA A 267 -2.53 -1.91 -3.40
N TYR A 268 -1.81 -2.49 -4.36
CA TYR A 268 -0.62 -3.26 -4.04
C TYR A 268 0.70 -2.54 -4.34
N VAL A 269 0.71 -1.54 -5.24
CA VAL A 269 1.87 -0.69 -5.52
C VAL A 269 1.54 0.77 -5.23
N LEU A 270 2.46 1.46 -4.58
CA LEU A 270 2.39 2.88 -4.30
C LEU A 270 3.79 3.48 -4.36
N CYS A 271 4.05 4.31 -5.38
CA CYS A 271 5.32 4.94 -5.62
C CYS A 271 5.18 6.46 -5.65
N PHE A 272 6.03 7.14 -4.90
CA PHE A 272 5.98 8.60 -4.80
C PHE A 272 7.34 9.21 -4.46
N HIS A 273 7.52 10.49 -4.74
CA HIS A 273 8.63 11.27 -4.21
C HIS A 273 8.25 11.76 -2.81
N HIS A 274 9.13 11.59 -1.85
CA HIS A 274 8.88 12.07 -0.49
C HIS A 274 8.70 13.59 -0.49
N PRO A 275 7.56 14.13 0.03
CA PRO A 275 7.19 15.55 -0.16
C PRO A 275 8.21 16.54 0.41
N VAL A 276 9.02 16.13 1.39
CA VAL A 276 10.00 17.00 2.06
C VAL A 276 11.43 16.68 1.66
N THR A 277 11.79 15.40 1.53
CA THR A 277 13.17 14.97 1.23
C THR A 277 13.42 14.73 -0.25
N HIS A 278 12.37 14.71 -1.07
CA HIS A 278 12.36 14.42 -2.51
C HIS A 278 12.96 13.06 -2.88
N GLN A 279 13.16 12.18 -1.89
CA GLN A 279 13.61 10.81 -2.12
C GLN A 279 12.53 10.00 -2.82
N ARG A 280 12.93 9.17 -3.77
CA ARG A 280 12.06 8.20 -4.43
C ARG A 280 11.69 7.10 -3.44
N MET A 281 10.39 6.92 -3.23
CA MET A 281 9.82 5.95 -2.31
C MET A 281 8.96 4.96 -3.12
N GLU A 282 9.24 3.68 -2.97
CA GLU A 282 8.53 2.61 -3.68
C GLU A 282 8.08 1.57 -2.68
N PHE A 283 6.79 1.30 -2.68
CA PHE A 283 6.18 0.31 -1.80
C PHE A 283 5.36 -0.67 -2.63
N GLU A 284 5.56 -1.93 -2.35
CA GLU A 284 4.82 -3.02 -2.96
C GLU A 284 4.43 -4.03 -1.88
N THR A 285 3.20 -4.52 -1.94
CA THR A 285 2.72 -5.63 -1.15
C THR A 285 2.46 -6.83 -2.06
N PRO A 286 2.60 -8.06 -1.57
CA PRO A 286 2.20 -9.23 -2.36
C PRO A 286 0.72 -9.14 -2.75
N ILE A 287 0.41 -9.59 -3.97
CA ILE A 287 -0.99 -9.86 -4.35
C ILE A 287 -1.58 -10.82 -3.32
N PRO A 288 -2.78 -10.54 -2.76
CA PRO A 288 -3.39 -11.41 -1.76
C PRO A 288 -3.44 -12.87 -2.24
N ALA A 289 -2.92 -13.79 -1.42
CA ALA A 289 -2.83 -15.21 -1.80
C ALA A 289 -4.20 -15.79 -2.15
N VAL A 290 -5.27 -15.33 -1.50
CA VAL A 290 -6.64 -15.75 -1.79
C VAL A 290 -7.11 -15.39 -3.20
N PHE A 291 -6.59 -14.29 -3.81
CA PHE A 291 -6.89 -13.94 -5.19
C PHE A 291 -6.26 -14.96 -6.16
N ARG A 292 -4.97 -15.29 -5.93
CA ARG A 292 -4.25 -16.27 -6.77
C ARG A 292 -4.80 -17.68 -6.68
N HIS A 293 -5.50 -18.05 -5.60
CA HIS A 293 -6.07 -19.38 -5.44
C HIS A 293 -7.22 -19.66 -6.42
N LEU A 294 -7.87 -18.63 -6.95
CA LEU A 294 -8.93 -18.77 -7.96
C LEU A 294 -8.40 -19.12 -9.36
N PHE A 295 -7.08 -19.05 -9.56
CA PHE A 295 -6.41 -19.28 -10.85
C PHE A 295 -5.47 -20.50 -10.85
N LYS A 296 -5.67 -21.42 -9.90
CA LYS A 296 -4.88 -22.67 -9.80
C LYS A 296 -5.65 -23.86 -10.31
#